data_0d5aa1fb00e9fd1fe04cdc034e264112
#
_entry.id   0d5aa1fb00e9fd1fe04cdc034e264112
#
_cell.length_a   1.000
_cell.length_b   1.000
_cell.length_c   1.000
_cell.angle_alpha   90.00
_cell.angle_beta   90.00
_cell.angle_gamma   90.00
#
_symmetry.space_group_name_H-M   'P 1'
#
loop_
_entity.id
_entity.type
_entity.pdbx_description
1 polymer ?
#
loop_
_entity_poly.entity_id
_entity_poly.type
_entity_poly.pdbx_seq_one_letter_code
_entity_poly.pdbx_strand_id
1 'polypeptide(L)'
;MIVTFETRILALIDDMVEHATDDELFAGGYLRGHLTLAVAEAEENNEHTLEALHVRVRGGLAKAIGNGELSPPDQALVLGMWQKLYEQAKTVPLINEI
;
A
#
# COMPACT_ATOMS: atom_id res chain seq x y z
N MET A 1 12.40 8.26 -6.49
CA MET A 1 11.58 7.23 -7.18
C MET A 1 10.62 6.55 -6.23
N ILE A 2 11.11 5.86 -5.20
CA ILE A 2 10.22 5.13 -4.29
C ILE A 2 9.34 6.09 -3.47
N VAL A 3 9.85 7.26 -3.12
CA VAL A 3 9.08 8.29 -2.42
C VAL A 3 7.94 8.81 -3.30
N THR A 4 8.14 8.84 -4.61
CA THR A 4 7.09 9.22 -5.56
C THR A 4 5.95 8.20 -5.52
N PHE A 5 6.26 6.91 -5.47
CA PHE A 5 5.26 5.86 -5.36
C PHE A 5 4.51 5.96 -4.03
N GLU A 6 5.24 6.19 -2.94
CA GLU A 6 4.62 6.37 -1.63
C GLU A 6 3.63 7.53 -1.64
N THR A 7 4.05 8.69 -2.14
CA THR A 7 3.20 9.87 -2.22
C THR A 7 1.94 9.59 -3.03
N ARG A 8 2.10 8.91 -4.16
CA ARG A 8 0.99 8.58 -5.04
C ARG A 8 -0.01 7.66 -4.35
N ILE A 9 0.49 6.62 -3.68
CA ILE A 9 -0.39 5.66 -3.00
C ILE A 9 -1.09 6.32 -1.81
N LEU A 10 -0.38 7.14 -1.04
CA LEU A 10 -0.99 7.88 0.07
C LEU A 10 -2.09 8.83 -0.42
N ALA A 11 -1.88 9.48 -1.57
CA ALA A 11 -2.90 10.34 -2.16
C ALA A 11 -4.13 9.54 -2.56
N LEU A 12 -3.96 8.34 -3.10
CA LEU A 12 -5.08 7.47 -3.46
C LEU A 12 -5.87 7.06 -2.22
N ILE A 13 -5.18 6.75 -1.12
CA ILE A 13 -5.84 6.41 0.14
C ILE A 13 -6.61 7.62 0.67
N ASP A 14 -6.00 8.80 0.65
CA ASP A 14 -6.64 10.02 1.15
C ASP A 14 -7.89 10.38 0.33
N ASP A 15 -7.85 10.14 -0.98
CA ASP A 15 -9.00 10.42 -1.86
C ASP A 15 -10.19 9.54 -1.55
N MET A 16 -9.99 8.36 -0.96
CA MET A 16 -11.08 7.46 -0.61
C MET A 16 -11.83 7.89 0.65
N VAL A 17 -11.21 8.70 1.51
CA VAL A 17 -11.71 8.96 2.85
C VAL A 17 -13.15 9.50 2.87
N GLU A 18 -13.48 10.41 1.95
CA GLU A 18 -14.79 11.04 1.92
C GLU A 18 -15.93 10.08 1.59
N HIS A 19 -15.62 9.01 0.86
CA HIS A 19 -16.64 8.08 0.37
C HIS A 19 -16.41 6.66 0.87
N ALA A 20 -15.44 6.47 1.75
CA ALA A 20 -15.05 5.14 2.21
C ALA A 20 -16.05 4.60 3.22
N THR A 21 -16.28 3.30 3.16
CA THR A 21 -16.97 2.58 4.23
C THR A 21 -16.04 2.46 5.43
N ASP A 22 -16.57 2.06 6.58
CA ASP A 22 -15.75 1.83 7.77
C ASP A 22 -14.66 0.79 7.50
N ASP A 23 -14.98 -0.25 6.75
CA ASP A 23 -14.03 -1.29 6.37
C ASP A 23 -12.91 -0.73 5.50
N GLU A 24 -13.25 0.13 4.56
CA GLU A 24 -12.27 0.77 3.69
C GLU A 24 -11.37 1.73 4.47
N LEU A 25 -11.93 2.46 5.43
CA LEU A 25 -11.14 3.33 6.29
C LEU A 25 -10.15 2.53 7.13
N PHE A 26 -10.60 1.41 7.68
CA PHE A 26 -9.72 0.51 8.42
C PHE A 26 -8.58 0.01 7.55
N ALA A 27 -8.92 -0.54 6.37
CA ALA A 27 -7.90 -1.12 5.49
C ALA A 27 -6.91 -0.07 5.00
N GLY A 28 -7.40 1.13 4.65
CA GLY A 28 -6.53 2.22 4.21
C GLY A 28 -5.55 2.66 5.29
N GLY A 29 -6.03 2.80 6.52
CA GLY A 29 -5.17 3.16 7.66
C GLY A 29 -4.14 2.08 7.97
N TYR A 30 -4.57 0.83 7.91
CA TYR A 30 -3.68 -0.32 8.15
C TYR A 30 -2.57 -0.36 7.08
N LEU A 31 -2.94 -0.19 5.83
CA LEU A 31 -1.99 -0.20 4.72
C LEU A 31 -1.03 0.99 4.77
N ARG A 32 -1.52 2.15 5.21
CA ARG A 32 -0.69 3.35 5.34
C ARG A 32 0.52 3.07 6.23
N GLY A 33 0.31 2.41 7.36
CA GLY A 33 1.38 2.05 8.26
C GLY A 33 2.37 1.07 7.65
N HIS A 34 1.86 0.04 6.99
CA HIS A 34 2.71 -0.95 6.32
C HIS A 34 3.49 -0.33 5.16
N LEU A 35 2.87 0.58 4.42
CA LEU A 35 3.53 1.26 3.31
C LEU A 35 4.71 2.10 3.81
N THR A 36 4.50 2.88 4.87
CA THR A 36 5.55 3.73 5.43
C THR A 36 6.75 2.90 5.86
N LEU A 37 6.49 1.79 6.54
CA LEU A 37 7.56 0.89 6.98
C LEU A 37 8.28 0.26 5.79
N ALA A 38 7.53 -0.19 4.80
CA ALA A 38 8.09 -0.82 3.60
C ALA A 38 9.00 0.14 2.83
N VAL A 39 8.59 1.41 2.72
CA VAL A 39 9.39 2.45 2.07
C VAL A 39 10.70 2.66 2.82
N ALA A 40 10.66 2.74 4.15
CA ALA A 40 11.86 2.91 4.96
C ALA A 40 12.82 1.74 4.76
N GLU A 41 12.29 0.52 4.76
CA GLU A 41 13.11 -0.68 4.55
C GLU A 41 13.71 -0.71 3.15
N ALA A 42 12.93 -0.34 2.15
CA ALA A 42 13.42 -0.30 0.77
C ALA A 42 14.54 0.72 0.61
N GLU A 43 14.39 1.89 1.21
CA GLU A 43 15.42 2.92 1.16
C GLU A 43 16.71 2.46 1.83
N GLU A 44 16.60 1.79 2.96
CA GLU A 44 17.77 1.25 3.66
C GLU A 44 18.54 0.23 2.82
N ASN A 45 17.84 -0.46 1.92
CA ASN A 45 18.41 -1.50 1.07
C ASN A 45 18.67 -1.01 -0.36
N ASN A 46 18.57 0.29 -0.58
CA ASN A 46 18.83 0.91 -1.90
C ASN A 46 17.90 0.37 -2.99
N GLU A 47 16.67 0.04 -2.64
CA GLU A 47 15.65 -0.41 -3.57
C GLU A 47 14.81 0.77 -4.01
N HIS A 48 14.59 0.90 -5.32
CA HIS A 48 13.94 2.09 -5.87
C HIS A 48 12.79 1.81 -6.82
N THR A 49 12.38 0.55 -6.96
CA THR A 49 11.32 0.18 -7.89
C THR A 49 10.00 -0.04 -7.15
N LEU A 50 8.91 0.16 -7.88
CA LEU A 50 7.58 -0.13 -7.34
C LEU A 50 7.44 -1.63 -7.03
N GLU A 51 8.05 -2.49 -7.84
CA GLU A 51 8.02 -3.93 -7.60
C GLU A 51 8.69 -4.30 -6.28
N ALA A 52 9.84 -3.70 -5.98
CA ALA A 52 10.54 -3.95 -4.73
C ALA A 52 9.67 -3.50 -3.54
N LEU A 53 9.01 -2.35 -3.66
CA LEU A 53 8.10 -1.86 -2.64
C LEU A 53 6.93 -2.83 -2.45
N HIS A 54 6.36 -3.31 -3.55
CA HIS A 54 5.26 -4.27 -3.52
C HIS A 54 5.65 -5.54 -2.76
N VAL A 55 6.83 -6.08 -3.04
CA VAL A 55 7.33 -7.28 -2.35
C VAL A 55 7.43 -7.03 -0.84
N ARG A 56 7.92 -5.87 -0.44
CA ARG A 56 8.04 -5.56 0.99
C ARG A 56 6.70 -5.37 1.67
N VAL A 57 5.76 -4.70 1.01
CA VAL A 57 4.40 -4.54 1.56
C VAL A 57 3.74 -5.91 1.72
N ARG A 58 3.81 -6.75 0.68
CA ARG A 58 3.23 -8.09 0.72
C ARG A 58 3.88 -8.95 1.82
N GLY A 59 5.20 -8.84 1.97
CA GLY A 59 5.92 -9.56 3.01
C GLY A 59 5.48 -9.13 4.41
N GLY A 60 5.32 -7.84 4.63
CA GLY A 60 4.83 -7.31 5.91
C GLY A 60 3.41 -7.76 6.22
N LEU A 61 2.53 -7.74 5.21
CA LEU A 61 1.16 -8.20 5.36
C LEU A 61 1.11 -9.71 5.67
N ALA A 62 1.91 -10.50 4.97
CA ALA A 62 1.97 -11.94 5.20
C ALA A 62 2.43 -12.26 6.63
N LYS A 63 3.40 -11.51 7.12
CA LYS A 63 3.90 -11.66 8.49
C LYS A 63 2.81 -11.31 9.51
N ALA A 64 2.10 -10.22 9.29
CA ALA A 64 1.01 -9.79 10.17
C ALA A 64 -0.12 -10.84 10.20
N ILE A 65 -0.46 -11.38 9.04
CA ILE A 65 -1.47 -12.45 8.93
C ILE A 65 -1.00 -13.69 9.69
N GLY A 66 0.26 -14.07 9.53
CA GLY A 66 0.83 -15.21 10.25
C GLY A 66 0.84 -15.03 11.75
N ASN A 67 0.92 -13.77 12.22
CA ASN A 67 0.87 -13.45 13.65
C ASN A 67 -0.55 -13.31 14.19
N GLY A 68 -1.57 -13.51 13.36
CA GLY A 68 -2.96 -13.46 13.79
C GLY A 68 -3.52 -12.05 13.98
N GLU A 69 -2.92 -11.05 13.34
CA GLU A 69 -3.35 -9.66 13.49
C GLU A 69 -4.67 -9.34 12.79
N LEU A 70 -5.02 -10.11 11.78
CA LEU A 70 -6.21 -9.86 10.97
C LEU A 70 -7.12 -11.08 10.93
N SER A 71 -8.42 -10.83 11.08
CA SER A 71 -9.42 -11.87 10.84
C SER A 71 -9.44 -12.23 9.35
N PRO A 72 -9.97 -13.42 8.98
CA PRO A 72 -10.04 -13.77 7.56
C PRO A 72 -10.74 -12.73 6.68
N PRO A 73 -11.88 -12.14 7.07
CA PRO A 73 -12.48 -11.06 6.27
C PRO A 73 -11.57 -9.85 6.13
N ASP A 74 -10.88 -9.46 7.19
CA ASP A 74 -9.97 -8.32 7.15
C ASP A 74 -8.76 -8.60 6.29
N GLN A 75 -8.27 -9.84 6.28
CA GLN A 75 -7.17 -10.25 5.39
C GLN A 75 -7.55 -10.02 3.93
N ALA A 76 -8.73 -10.48 3.53
CA ALA A 76 -9.20 -10.31 2.16
C ALA A 76 -9.36 -8.83 1.81
N LEU A 77 -9.87 -8.05 2.74
CA LEU A 77 -10.08 -6.61 2.55
C LEU A 77 -8.77 -5.87 2.34
N VAL A 78 -7.80 -6.11 3.22
CA VAL A 78 -6.49 -5.44 3.16
C VAL A 78 -5.71 -5.85 1.93
N LEU A 79 -5.65 -7.15 1.64
CA LEU A 79 -4.92 -7.66 0.47
C LEU A 79 -5.55 -7.18 -0.83
N GLY A 80 -6.89 -7.19 -0.90
CA GLY A 80 -7.60 -6.70 -2.08
C GLY A 80 -7.39 -5.21 -2.31
N MET A 81 -7.42 -4.42 -1.25
CA MET A 81 -7.18 -2.98 -1.35
C MET A 81 -5.75 -2.70 -1.78
N TRP A 82 -4.77 -3.40 -1.21
CA TRP A 82 -3.37 -3.21 -1.62
C TRP A 82 -3.18 -3.53 -3.10
N GLN A 83 -3.75 -4.63 -3.57
CA GLN A 83 -3.64 -5.01 -4.97
C GLN A 83 -4.20 -3.90 -5.88
N LYS A 84 -5.34 -3.35 -5.53
CA LYS A 84 -5.95 -2.26 -6.28
C LYS A 84 -5.07 -1.01 -6.29
N LEU A 85 -4.55 -0.62 -5.13
CA LEU A 85 -3.67 0.55 -5.01
C LEU A 85 -2.38 0.37 -5.81
N TYR A 86 -1.80 -0.82 -5.74
CA TYR A 86 -0.59 -1.15 -6.48
C TYR A 86 -0.83 -1.04 -7.99
N GLU A 87 -1.92 -1.62 -8.47
CA GLU A 87 -2.25 -1.56 -9.89
C GLU A 87 -2.49 -0.11 -10.35
N GLN A 88 -3.15 0.69 -9.54
CA GLN A 88 -3.36 2.09 -9.85
C GLN A 88 -2.06 2.89 -9.87
N ALA A 89 -1.18 2.66 -8.92
CA ALA A 89 0.11 3.34 -8.87
C ALA A 89 1.00 2.94 -10.04
N LYS A 90 0.92 1.68 -10.45
CA LYS A 90 1.70 1.12 -11.53
C LYS A 90 1.26 1.67 -12.90
N THR A 91 -0.04 1.92 -13.05
CA THR A 91 -0.61 2.29 -14.36
C THR A 91 -0.75 3.79 -14.57
N VAL A 92 -0.51 4.63 -13.56
CA VAL A 92 -0.59 6.07 -13.74
C VAL A 92 0.51 6.52 -14.71
N PRO A 93 0.17 7.05 -15.88
CA PRO A 93 1.18 7.47 -16.84
C PRO A 93 1.95 8.68 -16.35
N LEU A 94 3.26 8.66 -16.47
CA LEU A 94 4.08 9.82 -16.13
C LEU A 94 3.77 11.01 -17.03
N ILE A 95 3.35 10.74 -18.25
CA ILE A 95 3.01 11.78 -19.20
C ILE A 95 1.90 12.69 -18.72
N ASN A 96 1.06 12.22 -17.81
CA ASN A 96 -0.01 13.02 -17.27
C ASN A 96 0.49 14.17 -16.41
N GLU A 97 1.75 14.16 -16.08
CA GLU A 97 2.36 15.19 -15.25
C GLU A 97 2.83 16.38 -16.09
N ILE A 98 2.76 16.26 -17.37
CA ILE A 98 3.10 17.34 -18.29
C ILE A 98 1.94 18.35 -18.37
#